data_11058e3fd21fe704d1aa06782fc8e4b8
#
_entry.id   11058e3fd21fe704d1aa06782fc8e4b8
#
_cell.length_a   1.000
_cell.length_b   1.000
_cell.length_c   1.000
_cell.angle_alpha   90.00
_cell.angle_beta   90.00
_cell.angle_gamma   90.00
#
_symmetry.space_group_name_H-M   'P 1'
#
loop_
_entity.id
_entity.type
_entity.pdbx_description
1 polymer ?
#
loop_
_entity_poly.entity_id
_entity_poly.type
_entity_poly.pdbx_seq_one_letter_code
_entity_poly.pdbx_strand_id
1 'polypeptide(L)'
;SWQYNIKNGTLEDFIKVLNKEEFEPTESILKGFEYEKYMQENFEETLRGAYQVKVSKEYGDYLLYGIIDCLKGGIIYDYKYTKNYEEGKFFNNHQTLMYLEMVPEAKKMVYLITNKFNKTEYPDLNFKDVSKVEYEVGDIFREEYTKDMFPETMDSILNKFEEWLKTYNLLNLYAEKWKCKY
;
A
#
# COMPACT_ATOMS: atom_id res chain seq x y z
N SER A 1 7.05 -0.27 -5.90
CA SER A 1 7.73 -1.56 -5.78
C SER A 1 8.40 -1.98 -7.10
N TRP A 2 9.28 -2.98 -7.05
CA TRP A 2 9.93 -3.55 -8.25
C TRP A 2 8.90 -4.03 -9.29
N GLN A 3 7.78 -4.59 -8.86
CA GLN A 3 6.69 -5.03 -9.73
C GLN A 3 6.06 -3.88 -10.52
N TYR A 4 5.89 -2.72 -9.88
CA TYR A 4 5.42 -1.52 -10.57
C TYR A 4 6.43 -1.07 -11.63
N ASN A 5 7.71 -1.05 -11.29
CA ASN A 5 8.76 -0.59 -12.20
C ASN A 5 8.96 -1.52 -13.42
N ILE A 6 8.71 -2.83 -13.27
CA ILE A 6 8.70 -3.75 -14.41
C ILE A 6 7.57 -3.42 -15.39
N LYS A 7 6.40 -3.02 -14.89
CA LYS A 7 5.20 -2.82 -15.72
C LYS A 7 5.03 -1.38 -16.22
N ASN A 8 5.33 -0.39 -15.39
CA ASN A 8 4.89 0.98 -15.59
C ASN A 8 5.96 2.04 -15.30
N GLY A 9 7.04 1.68 -14.61
CA GLY A 9 8.11 2.57 -14.22
C GLY A 9 9.37 2.38 -15.04
N THR A 10 10.43 3.03 -14.61
CA THR A 10 11.77 2.89 -15.18
C THR A 10 12.71 2.21 -14.20
N LEU A 11 13.79 1.61 -14.72
CA LEU A 11 14.87 1.08 -13.89
C LEU A 11 15.49 2.19 -13.01
N GLU A 12 15.60 3.40 -13.56
CA GLU A 12 16.13 4.56 -12.83
C GLU A 12 15.27 4.92 -11.61
N ASP A 13 13.95 4.92 -11.74
CA ASP A 13 13.05 5.18 -10.61
C ASP A 13 13.19 4.12 -9.51
N PHE A 14 13.39 2.86 -9.91
CA PHE A 14 13.64 1.80 -8.95
C PHE A 14 14.99 1.96 -8.25
N ILE A 15 16.04 2.39 -8.94
CA ILE A 15 17.36 2.68 -8.34
C ILE A 15 17.23 3.81 -7.31
N LYS A 16 16.45 4.85 -7.58
CA LYS A 16 16.14 5.91 -6.59
C LYS A 16 15.50 5.34 -5.32
N VAL A 17 14.51 4.44 -5.50
CA VAL A 17 13.89 3.74 -4.37
C VAL A 17 14.91 2.91 -3.60
N LEU A 18 15.79 2.17 -4.27
CA LEU A 18 16.86 1.41 -3.61
C LEU A 18 17.80 2.31 -2.81
N ASN A 19 18.14 3.47 -3.33
CA ASN A 19 18.97 4.46 -2.65
C ASN A 19 18.26 5.20 -1.52
N LYS A 20 16.96 4.95 -1.33
CA LYS A 20 16.12 5.67 -0.34
C LYS A 20 16.08 7.17 -0.59
N GLU A 21 16.12 7.56 -1.87
CA GLU A 21 16.01 8.97 -2.25
C GLU A 21 14.60 9.48 -1.93
N GLU A 22 14.53 10.70 -1.44
CA GLU A 22 13.26 11.38 -1.21
C GLU A 22 12.57 11.65 -2.56
N PHE A 23 11.26 11.50 -2.58
CA PHE A 23 10.46 11.84 -3.75
C PHE A 23 9.33 12.81 -3.34
N GLU A 24 9.00 13.70 -4.24
CA GLU A 24 7.83 14.54 -4.07
C GLU A 24 6.56 13.76 -4.40
N PRO A 25 5.58 13.69 -3.47
CA PRO A 25 4.36 12.96 -3.73
C PRO A 25 3.55 13.64 -4.84
N THR A 26 3.05 12.85 -5.77
CA THR A 26 2.14 13.34 -6.81
C THR A 26 0.77 13.70 -6.20
N GLU A 27 -0.01 14.52 -6.92
CA GLU A 27 -1.40 14.84 -6.53
C GLU A 27 -2.22 13.57 -6.21
N SER A 28 -2.03 12.50 -6.98
CA SER A 28 -2.73 11.23 -6.77
C SER A 28 -2.32 10.56 -5.45
N ILE A 29 -1.05 10.66 -5.06
CA ILE A 29 -0.56 10.13 -3.78
C ILE A 29 -1.12 10.95 -2.62
N LEU A 30 -1.12 12.29 -2.74
CA LEU A 30 -1.70 13.16 -1.72
C LEU A 30 -3.19 12.90 -1.53
N LYS A 31 -3.95 12.73 -2.61
CA LYS A 31 -5.36 12.33 -2.53
C LYS A 31 -5.55 10.95 -1.88
N GLY A 32 -4.63 10.03 -2.11
CA GLY A 32 -4.62 8.73 -1.44
C GLY A 32 -4.52 8.87 0.08
N PHE A 33 -3.59 9.69 0.57
CA PHE A 33 -3.43 9.95 2.01
C PHE A 33 -4.66 10.63 2.63
N GLU A 34 -5.24 11.60 1.92
CA GLU A 34 -6.46 12.27 2.39
C GLU A 34 -7.66 11.32 2.42
N TYR A 35 -7.80 10.44 1.40
CA TYR A 35 -8.84 9.43 1.37
C TYR A 35 -8.68 8.41 2.49
N GLU A 36 -7.47 7.94 2.75
CA GLU A 36 -7.19 7.05 3.88
C GLU A 36 -7.62 7.66 5.20
N LYS A 37 -7.23 8.92 5.47
CA LYS A 37 -7.64 9.64 6.68
C LYS A 37 -9.16 9.75 6.78
N TYR A 38 -9.84 10.09 5.69
CA TYR A 38 -11.30 10.14 5.63
C TYR A 38 -11.93 8.79 6.02
N MET A 39 -11.42 7.69 5.46
CA MET A 39 -11.94 6.35 5.72
C MET A 39 -11.75 5.93 7.18
N GLN A 40 -10.60 6.25 7.78
CA GLN A 40 -10.34 5.98 9.20
C GLN A 40 -11.32 6.70 10.13
N GLU A 41 -11.78 7.90 9.76
CA GLU A 41 -12.65 8.74 10.57
C GLU A 41 -14.14 8.49 10.30
N ASN A 42 -14.53 8.05 9.11
CA ASN A 42 -15.92 8.08 8.65
C ASN A 42 -16.49 6.72 8.19
N PHE A 43 -15.66 5.72 7.89
CA PHE A 43 -16.16 4.47 7.37
C PHE A 43 -16.50 3.48 8.48
N GLU A 44 -17.78 3.22 8.69
CA GLU A 44 -18.31 2.49 9.86
C GLU A 44 -17.66 1.10 10.05
N GLU A 45 -17.44 0.38 8.96
CA GLU A 45 -16.86 -0.97 9.01
C GLU A 45 -15.45 -0.98 9.62
N THR A 46 -14.65 0.05 9.39
CA THR A 46 -13.27 0.15 9.89
C THR A 46 -13.12 1.02 11.14
N LEU A 47 -14.16 1.75 11.54
CA LEU A 47 -14.16 2.54 12.79
C LEU A 47 -13.72 1.68 13.98
N ARG A 48 -12.84 2.23 14.81
CA ARG A 48 -12.21 1.57 15.97
C ARG A 48 -11.32 0.37 15.60
N GLY A 49 -10.85 0.27 14.38
CA GLY A 49 -9.78 -0.64 13.99
C GLY A 49 -8.42 -0.17 14.52
N ALA A 50 -7.41 -1.01 14.43
CA ALA A 50 -6.03 -0.61 14.63
C ALA A 50 -5.51 -0.02 13.31
N TYR A 51 -5.10 1.23 13.32
CA TYR A 51 -4.64 1.94 12.12
C TYR A 51 -3.11 2.03 12.07
N GLN A 52 -2.56 2.11 10.86
CA GLN A 52 -1.13 2.24 10.58
C GLN A 52 -0.29 1.18 11.34
N VAL A 53 -0.77 -0.08 11.28
CA VAL A 53 -0.16 -1.19 12.00
C VAL A 53 1.13 -1.60 11.30
N LYS A 54 2.26 -1.41 11.97
CA LYS A 54 3.55 -1.88 11.49
C LYS A 54 3.65 -3.38 11.69
N VAL A 55 3.91 -4.10 10.62
CA VAL A 55 4.07 -5.55 10.63
C VAL A 55 5.40 -5.93 10.00
N SER A 56 6.01 -7.00 10.49
CA SER A 56 7.20 -7.58 9.90
C SER A 56 7.28 -9.07 10.17
N LYS A 57 7.94 -9.81 9.29
CA LYS A 57 8.19 -11.23 9.41
C LYS A 57 9.49 -11.59 8.73
N GLU A 58 10.34 -12.35 9.42
CA GLU A 58 11.49 -12.99 8.79
C GLU A 58 11.00 -14.09 7.85
N TYR A 59 11.55 -14.11 6.64
CA TYR A 59 11.21 -15.08 5.61
C TYR A 59 12.47 -15.47 4.84
N GLY A 60 13.09 -16.57 5.20
CA GLY A 60 14.43 -16.93 4.70
C GLY A 60 15.43 -15.83 5.05
N ASP A 61 16.15 -15.36 4.05
CA ASP A 61 17.16 -14.29 4.19
C ASP A 61 16.55 -12.88 4.07
N TYR A 62 15.22 -12.77 4.02
CA TYR A 62 14.49 -11.52 3.87
C TYR A 62 13.73 -11.13 5.13
N LEU A 63 13.65 -9.85 5.38
CA LEU A 63 12.67 -9.28 6.31
C LEU A 63 11.54 -8.68 5.50
N LEU A 64 10.37 -9.32 5.53
CA LEU A 64 9.14 -8.71 5.04
C LEU A 64 8.74 -7.61 6.02
N TYR A 65 8.39 -6.44 5.50
CA TYR A 65 7.96 -5.30 6.30
C TYR A 65 6.83 -4.56 5.60
N GLY A 66 5.87 -4.09 6.36
CA GLY A 66 4.79 -3.27 5.84
C GLY A 66 4.06 -2.48 6.92
N ILE A 67 3.22 -1.56 6.47
CA ILE A 67 2.30 -0.79 7.30
C ILE A 67 0.91 -1.05 6.76
N ILE A 68 0.05 -1.61 7.60
CA ILE A 68 -1.35 -1.92 7.27
C ILE A 68 -2.19 -0.70 7.61
N ASP A 69 -3.02 -0.23 6.67
CA ASP A 69 -3.84 0.96 6.87
C ASP A 69 -4.85 0.75 7.99
N CYS A 70 -5.52 -0.41 8.02
CA CYS A 70 -6.40 -0.79 9.13
C CYS A 70 -6.45 -2.31 9.32
N LEU A 71 -6.33 -2.76 10.58
CA LEU A 71 -6.55 -4.14 11.00
C LEU A 71 -7.74 -4.20 11.96
N LYS A 72 -8.78 -4.96 11.60
CA LYS A 72 -9.96 -5.11 12.45
C LYS A 72 -10.61 -6.48 12.27
N GLY A 73 -10.85 -7.17 13.37
CA GLY A 73 -11.57 -8.46 13.36
C GLY A 73 -10.91 -9.57 12.53
N GLY A 74 -9.59 -9.55 12.40
CA GLY A 74 -8.85 -10.49 11.56
C GLY A 74 -8.99 -10.20 10.06
N ILE A 75 -9.32 -8.96 9.69
CA ILE A 75 -9.38 -8.47 8.32
C ILE A 75 -8.38 -7.33 8.17
N ILE A 76 -7.57 -7.40 7.13
CA ILE A 76 -6.68 -6.32 6.72
C ILE A 76 -7.44 -5.44 5.73
N TYR A 77 -7.57 -4.16 6.00
CA TYR A 77 -8.13 -3.18 5.08
C TYR A 77 -7.03 -2.30 4.53
N ASP A 78 -7.14 -2.00 3.25
CA ASP A 78 -6.23 -1.13 2.51
C ASP A 78 -7.06 -0.14 1.68
N TYR A 79 -6.79 1.15 1.84
CA TYR A 79 -7.54 2.21 1.21
C TYR A 79 -6.83 2.68 -0.06
N LYS A 80 -7.53 2.69 -1.19
CA LYS A 80 -6.94 3.04 -2.47
C LYS A 80 -7.72 4.14 -3.19
N TYR A 81 -7.03 5.21 -3.52
CA TYR A 81 -7.50 6.17 -4.51
C TYR A 81 -6.88 5.85 -5.87
N THR A 82 -7.70 5.75 -6.92
CA THR A 82 -7.21 5.54 -8.29
C THR A 82 -8.16 6.15 -9.30
N LYS A 83 -7.70 7.06 -10.15
CA LYS A 83 -8.53 7.69 -11.19
C LYS A 83 -9.17 6.68 -12.14
N ASN A 84 -8.47 5.61 -12.45
CA ASN A 84 -8.91 4.54 -13.35
C ASN A 84 -9.00 3.24 -12.55
N TYR A 85 -10.20 2.90 -12.13
CA TYR A 85 -10.49 1.65 -11.46
C TYR A 85 -11.03 0.64 -12.47
N GLU A 86 -10.49 -0.56 -12.40
CA GLU A 86 -10.97 -1.75 -13.11
C GLU A 86 -11.07 -2.88 -12.09
N GLU A 87 -12.13 -3.66 -12.12
CA GLU A 87 -12.34 -4.79 -11.21
C GLU A 87 -11.19 -5.80 -11.34
N GLY A 88 -10.72 -6.29 -10.19
CA GLY A 88 -9.59 -7.21 -10.12
C GLY A 88 -8.20 -6.55 -10.29
N LYS A 89 -8.13 -5.23 -10.37
CA LYS A 89 -6.88 -4.48 -10.54
C LYS A 89 -5.81 -4.84 -9.49
N PHE A 90 -6.23 -5.12 -8.27
CA PHE A 90 -5.34 -5.40 -7.15
C PHE A 90 -5.07 -6.90 -6.95
N PHE A 91 -5.71 -7.79 -7.69
CA PHE A 91 -5.49 -9.24 -7.60
C PHE A 91 -4.02 -9.64 -7.82
N ASN A 92 -3.37 -9.05 -8.81
CA ASN A 92 -1.96 -9.32 -9.12
C ASN A 92 -0.98 -8.49 -8.30
N ASN A 93 -1.43 -7.86 -7.21
CA ASN A 93 -0.55 -7.09 -6.34
C ASN A 93 0.05 -8.00 -5.26
N HIS A 94 1.36 -8.18 -5.30
CA HIS A 94 2.08 -8.98 -4.30
C HIS A 94 1.88 -8.46 -2.85
N GLN A 95 1.44 -7.23 -2.68
CA GLN A 95 1.14 -6.63 -1.37
C GLN A 95 0.16 -7.47 -0.56
N THR A 96 -0.90 -7.97 -1.21
CA THR A 96 -1.92 -8.80 -0.55
C THR A 96 -1.30 -10.05 0.05
N LEU A 97 -0.57 -10.81 -0.75
CA LEU A 97 0.06 -12.05 -0.28
C LEU A 97 1.09 -11.78 0.81
N MET A 98 1.89 -10.71 0.65
CA MET A 98 2.85 -10.29 1.68
C MET A 98 2.18 -9.98 3.02
N TYR A 99 1.09 -9.22 3.02
CA TYR A 99 0.41 -8.87 4.26
C TYR A 99 -0.26 -10.09 4.92
N LEU A 100 -0.91 -10.95 4.13
CA LEU A 100 -1.49 -12.19 4.64
C LEU A 100 -0.42 -13.20 5.13
N GLU A 101 0.82 -13.08 4.63
CA GLU A 101 1.95 -13.86 5.14
C GLU A 101 2.50 -13.29 6.45
N MET A 102 2.57 -11.97 6.57
CA MET A 102 3.06 -11.30 7.78
C MET A 102 2.07 -11.33 8.94
N VAL A 103 0.77 -11.47 8.66
CA VAL A 103 -0.33 -11.49 9.65
C VAL A 103 -1.12 -12.80 9.49
N PRO A 104 -0.59 -13.92 9.97
CA PRO A 104 -1.20 -15.24 9.74
C PRO A 104 -2.58 -15.41 10.38
N GLU A 105 -2.93 -14.60 11.38
CA GLU A 105 -4.26 -14.54 11.97
C GLU A 105 -5.29 -13.79 11.12
N ALA A 106 -4.84 -13.03 10.11
CA ALA A 106 -5.75 -12.37 9.18
C ALA A 106 -6.35 -13.38 8.20
N LYS A 107 -7.68 -13.36 8.09
CA LYS A 107 -8.44 -14.27 7.24
C LYS A 107 -8.46 -13.82 5.78
N LYS A 108 -8.48 -12.52 5.57
CA LYS A 108 -8.54 -11.90 4.24
C LYS A 108 -8.01 -10.47 4.26
N MET A 109 -7.70 -9.97 3.08
CA MET A 109 -7.45 -8.56 2.82
C MET A 109 -8.59 -7.97 2.00
N VAL A 110 -8.99 -6.76 2.34
CA VAL A 110 -10.07 -6.01 1.69
C VAL A 110 -9.51 -4.68 1.21
N TYR A 111 -9.60 -4.46 -0.08
CA TYR A 111 -9.36 -3.15 -0.67
C TYR A 111 -10.67 -2.35 -0.70
N LEU A 112 -10.62 -1.13 -0.19
CA LEU A 112 -11.71 -0.15 -0.27
C LEU A 112 -11.24 0.98 -1.20
N ILE A 113 -11.78 1.00 -2.40
CA ILE A 113 -11.23 1.74 -3.53
C ILE A 113 -12.22 2.83 -3.93
N THR A 114 -11.73 4.06 -4.17
CA THR A 114 -12.54 5.07 -4.85
C THR A 114 -11.78 5.67 -6.04
N ASN A 115 -12.53 6.09 -7.04
CA ASN A 115 -12.00 6.82 -8.20
C ASN A 115 -12.28 8.32 -8.14
N LYS A 116 -13.05 8.78 -7.15
CA LYS A 116 -13.38 10.18 -6.94
C LYS A 116 -13.26 10.53 -5.46
N PHE A 117 -12.35 11.44 -5.15
CA PHE A 117 -12.19 12.00 -3.81
C PHE A 117 -11.73 13.45 -3.91
N ASN A 118 -12.49 14.36 -3.30
CA ASN A 118 -12.12 15.75 -3.18
C ASN A 118 -12.38 16.22 -1.75
N LYS A 119 -11.46 17.03 -1.24
CA LYS A 119 -11.55 17.72 0.03
C LYS A 119 -11.58 19.21 -0.24
N THR A 120 -12.55 19.90 0.34
CA THR A 120 -12.64 21.35 0.28
C THR A 120 -12.56 21.92 1.69
N GLU A 121 -11.65 22.84 1.90
CA GLU A 121 -11.46 23.53 3.16
C GLU A 121 -11.96 24.97 3.04
N TYR A 122 -12.81 25.38 3.96
CA TYR A 122 -13.35 26.73 4.05
C TYR A 122 -12.68 27.44 5.21
N PRO A 123 -11.82 28.44 4.96
CA PRO A 123 -11.12 29.15 6.03
C PRO A 123 -12.08 29.97 6.87
N ASP A 124 -11.84 30.03 8.17
CA ASP A 124 -12.46 30.99 9.05
C ASP A 124 -11.83 32.37 8.80
N LEU A 125 -12.64 33.30 8.28
CA LEU A 125 -12.19 34.65 7.95
C LEU A 125 -11.70 35.46 9.16
N ASN A 126 -12.12 35.06 10.37
CA ASN A 126 -11.79 35.79 11.61
C ASN A 126 -10.52 35.26 12.30
N PHE A 127 -10.24 33.95 12.19
CA PHE A 127 -9.21 33.29 13.00
C PHE A 127 -8.06 32.66 12.19
N LYS A 128 -8.10 32.74 10.86
CA LYS A 128 -7.16 32.07 9.95
C LYS A 128 -7.12 30.54 10.07
N ASP A 129 -8.10 29.96 10.74
CA ASP A 129 -8.28 28.52 10.86
C ASP A 129 -9.24 27.98 9.80
N VAL A 130 -9.27 26.67 9.66
CA VAL A 130 -10.24 25.99 8.80
C VAL A 130 -11.55 25.87 9.59
N SER A 131 -12.59 26.62 9.17
CA SER A 131 -13.90 26.62 9.83
C SER A 131 -14.78 25.44 9.45
N LYS A 132 -14.55 24.87 8.27
CA LYS A 132 -15.34 23.77 7.72
C LYS A 132 -14.52 22.96 6.73
N VAL A 133 -14.69 21.66 6.79
CA VAL A 133 -14.16 20.73 5.79
C VAL A 133 -15.33 19.98 5.18
N GLU A 134 -15.36 19.92 3.86
CA GLU A 134 -16.32 19.12 3.10
C GLU A 134 -15.58 18.09 2.26
N TYR A 135 -16.16 16.90 2.19
CA TYR A 135 -15.65 15.80 1.38
C TYR A 135 -16.66 15.44 0.30
N GLU A 136 -16.19 15.23 -0.91
CA GLU A 136 -16.92 14.61 -2.00
C GLU A 136 -16.28 13.28 -2.30
N VAL A 137 -16.97 12.19 -1.98
CA VAL A 137 -16.49 10.81 -2.17
C VAL A 137 -17.38 10.15 -3.22
N GLY A 138 -16.77 9.54 -4.21
CA GLY A 138 -17.47 8.71 -5.19
C GLY A 138 -17.87 7.35 -4.64
N ASP A 139 -18.23 6.44 -5.53
CA ASP A 139 -18.49 5.06 -5.14
C ASP A 139 -17.26 4.43 -4.48
N ILE A 140 -17.52 3.61 -3.46
CA ILE A 140 -16.49 2.79 -2.82
C ILE A 140 -16.60 1.38 -3.38
N PHE A 141 -15.66 1.02 -4.24
CA PHE A 141 -15.53 -0.33 -4.77
C PHE A 141 -14.80 -1.20 -3.75
N ARG A 142 -15.18 -2.48 -3.72
CA ARG A 142 -14.66 -3.44 -2.75
C ARG A 142 -14.08 -4.65 -3.47
N GLU A 143 -12.83 -4.96 -3.18
CA GLU A 143 -12.20 -6.22 -3.59
C GLU A 143 -11.74 -6.99 -2.35
N GLU A 144 -11.99 -8.28 -2.31
CA GLU A 144 -11.63 -9.15 -1.19
C GLU A 144 -10.77 -10.32 -1.67
N TYR A 145 -9.69 -10.57 -0.95
CA TYR A 145 -8.74 -11.61 -1.31
C TYR A 145 -8.33 -12.43 -0.08
N THR A 146 -8.31 -13.75 -0.25
CA THR A 146 -7.77 -14.71 0.70
C THR A 146 -6.47 -15.30 0.16
N LYS A 147 -5.65 -15.88 1.02
CA LYS A 147 -4.33 -16.41 0.63
C LYS A 147 -4.40 -17.49 -0.43
N ASP A 148 -5.42 -18.34 -0.36
CA ASP A 148 -5.66 -19.46 -1.27
C ASP A 148 -6.10 -19.06 -2.69
N MET A 149 -6.49 -17.80 -2.90
CA MET A 149 -6.80 -17.28 -4.22
C MET A 149 -5.56 -17.04 -5.09
N PHE A 150 -4.37 -16.97 -4.49
CA PHE A 150 -3.13 -16.67 -5.20
C PHE A 150 -2.42 -17.95 -5.65
N PRO A 151 -2.11 -18.09 -6.95
CA PRO A 151 -1.36 -19.22 -7.46
C PRO A 151 0.14 -19.16 -7.09
N GLU A 152 0.63 -17.97 -6.75
CA GLU A 152 2.02 -17.73 -6.37
C GLU A 152 2.24 -17.91 -4.87
N THR A 153 3.43 -18.36 -4.51
CA THR A 153 3.90 -18.42 -3.13
C THR A 153 4.88 -17.27 -2.86
N MET A 154 5.12 -16.96 -1.58
CA MET A 154 6.15 -15.97 -1.22
C MET A 154 7.53 -16.36 -1.72
N ASP A 155 7.90 -17.65 -1.69
CA ASP A 155 9.15 -18.14 -2.26
C ASP A 155 9.26 -17.82 -3.76
N SER A 156 8.18 -18.06 -4.51
CA SER A 156 8.17 -17.74 -5.95
C SER A 156 8.34 -16.25 -6.20
N ILE A 157 7.70 -15.41 -5.41
CA ILE A 157 7.81 -13.94 -5.53
C ILE A 157 9.21 -13.47 -5.19
N LEU A 158 9.79 -13.95 -4.10
CA LEU A 158 11.14 -13.58 -3.68
C LEU A 158 12.21 -14.05 -4.67
N ASN A 159 12.09 -15.28 -5.19
CA ASN A 159 12.98 -15.80 -6.22
C ASN A 159 12.93 -14.93 -7.50
N LYS A 160 11.74 -14.56 -7.97
CA LYS A 160 11.59 -13.65 -9.12
C LYS A 160 12.20 -12.27 -8.86
N PHE A 161 12.04 -11.76 -7.64
CA PHE A 161 12.66 -10.50 -7.24
C PHE A 161 14.18 -10.58 -7.26
N GLU A 162 14.75 -11.63 -6.70
CA GLU A 162 16.21 -11.86 -6.69
C GLU A 162 16.77 -12.03 -8.10
N GLU A 163 16.13 -12.82 -8.95
CA GLU A 163 16.51 -12.96 -10.36
C GLU A 163 16.47 -11.63 -11.10
N TRP A 164 15.45 -10.80 -10.82
CA TRP A 164 15.35 -9.47 -11.39
C TRP A 164 16.50 -8.57 -10.93
N LEU A 165 16.83 -8.56 -9.63
CA LEU A 165 17.99 -7.83 -9.10
C LEU A 165 19.31 -8.28 -9.76
N LYS A 166 19.50 -9.58 -9.97
CA LYS A 166 20.68 -10.15 -10.65
C LYS A 166 20.74 -9.69 -12.10
N THR A 167 19.63 -9.73 -12.80
CA THR A 167 19.53 -9.33 -14.23
C THR A 167 20.00 -7.89 -14.46
N TYR A 168 19.69 -6.99 -13.52
CA TYR A 168 20.07 -5.58 -13.60
C TYR A 168 21.31 -5.22 -12.79
N ASN A 169 22.05 -6.21 -12.28
CA ASN A 169 23.25 -6.01 -11.42
C ASN A 169 22.97 -5.18 -10.16
N LEU A 170 21.77 -5.26 -9.60
CA LEU A 170 21.33 -4.49 -8.43
C LEU A 170 21.45 -5.23 -7.10
N LEU A 171 21.83 -6.52 -7.12
CA LEU A 171 21.83 -7.35 -5.90
C LEU A 171 22.76 -6.79 -4.81
N ASN A 172 23.96 -6.33 -5.19
CA ASN A 172 24.93 -5.76 -4.25
C ASN A 172 24.42 -4.43 -3.67
N LEU A 173 23.84 -3.57 -4.50
CA LEU A 173 23.23 -2.31 -4.07
C LEU A 173 22.08 -2.57 -3.11
N TYR A 174 21.20 -3.52 -3.42
CA TYR A 174 20.11 -3.93 -2.55
C TYR A 174 20.65 -4.45 -1.21
N ALA A 175 21.60 -5.36 -1.23
CA ALA A 175 22.22 -5.92 -0.02
C ALA A 175 22.89 -4.84 0.85
N GLU A 176 23.54 -3.85 0.25
CA GLU A 176 24.15 -2.74 0.97
C GLU A 176 23.12 -1.84 1.65
N LYS A 177 22.08 -1.44 0.93
CA LYS A 177 21.10 -0.43 1.38
C LYS A 177 20.00 -0.99 2.28
N TRP A 178 19.67 -2.27 2.11
CA TRP A 178 18.52 -2.91 2.75
C TRP A 178 18.91 -4.09 3.65
N LYS A 179 20.19 -4.20 4.02
CA LYS A 179 20.62 -5.19 4.99
C LYS A 179 19.83 -5.03 6.28
N CYS A 180 19.16 -6.12 6.72
CA CYS A 180 18.75 -6.23 8.10
C CYS A 180 20.02 -6.23 8.95
N LYS A 181 20.18 -5.22 9.78
CA LYS A 181 21.17 -5.30 10.86
C LYS A 181 20.55 -6.19 11.93
N TYR A 182 21.03 -7.42 11.98
CA TYR A 182 20.82 -8.29 13.13
C TYR A 182 21.73 -7.85 14.26
#